data_e0997bf41ae528a0bad694ce21059b61
#
_entry.id   e0997bf41ae528a0bad694ce21059b61
#
_cell.length_a   1.000
_cell.length_b   1.000
_cell.length_c   1.000
_cell.angle_alpha   90.00
_cell.angle_beta   90.00
_cell.angle_gamma   90.00
#
_symmetry.space_group_name_H-M   'P 1'
#
loop_
_entity.id
_entity.type
_entity.pdbx_description
1 polymer ?
#
loop_
_entity_poly.entity_id
_entity_poly.type
_entity_poly.pdbx_seq_one_letter_code
_entity_poly.pdbx_strand_id
1 'polypeptide(L)'
;MSVYSIDVSNPTEPITSEFIKTHQRIDSVEEDENIDLFIRWARKSVEKDASITLVEKDVRMGFVEPQERYYLKYDTQESSVCNFSYIDIDDNTIELTNTELHTDELPNYVIAADVPVTAREIKIEYKATQSEDNPIILAVVERIIMMLSYNVKVKKAAAESYKYFIDTMGTKFFN
;
A
#
# COMPACT_ATOMS: atom_id res chain seq x y z
N MET A 1 13.39 -6.00 -14.35
CA MET A 1 13.36 -5.49 -12.95
C MET A 1 12.41 -4.31 -12.92
N SER A 2 11.33 -4.36 -12.17
CA SER A 2 10.37 -3.26 -12.07
C SER A 2 10.88 -2.19 -11.11
N VAL A 3 10.81 -0.93 -11.52
CA VAL A 3 11.09 0.22 -10.66
C VAL A 3 9.76 0.92 -10.40
N TYR A 4 9.48 1.26 -9.15
CA TYR A 4 8.27 2.00 -8.81
C TYR A 4 8.59 3.15 -7.87
N SER A 5 7.80 4.20 -7.94
CA SER A 5 7.76 5.26 -6.93
C SER A 5 6.34 5.40 -6.40
N ILE A 6 6.21 5.75 -5.13
CA ILE A 6 4.93 6.01 -4.49
C ILE A 6 4.95 7.45 -4.05
N ASP A 7 4.00 8.23 -4.50
CA ASP A 7 3.78 9.59 -4.03
C ASP A 7 2.53 9.62 -3.15
N VAL A 8 2.67 10.16 -1.95
CA VAL A 8 1.57 10.26 -0.98
C VAL A 8 1.45 11.72 -0.58
N SER A 9 0.52 12.43 -1.20
CA SER A 9 0.21 13.81 -0.84
C SER A 9 -0.85 13.85 0.25
N ASN A 10 -0.48 14.21 1.48
CA ASN A 10 -1.36 14.44 2.62
C ASN A 10 -2.36 13.31 2.89
N PRO A 11 -1.92 12.09 3.21
CA PRO A 11 -2.82 10.97 3.45
C PRO A 11 -3.62 11.20 4.73
N THR A 12 -4.91 10.83 4.69
CA THR A 12 -5.71 10.69 5.90
C THR A 12 -5.28 9.40 6.59
N GLU A 13 -4.77 9.49 7.81
CA GLU A 13 -4.38 8.30 8.56
C GLU A 13 -5.62 7.47 8.95
N PRO A 14 -5.53 6.12 8.96
CA PRO A 14 -6.68 5.24 9.23
C PRO A 14 -7.14 5.30 10.69
N ILE A 15 -6.32 5.81 11.58
CA ILE A 15 -6.61 6.03 12.99
C ILE A 15 -6.06 7.38 13.46
N THR A 16 -6.71 7.97 14.47
CA THR A 16 -6.34 9.26 15.04
C THR A 16 -5.53 9.10 16.31
N SER A 17 -4.74 10.12 16.66
CA SER A 17 -4.03 10.17 17.95
C SER A 17 -5.01 10.09 19.13
N GLU A 18 -6.20 10.71 19.02
CA GLU A 18 -7.23 10.64 20.05
C GLU A 18 -7.74 9.20 20.29
N PHE A 19 -7.92 8.42 19.20
CA PHE A 19 -8.27 7.01 19.33
C PHE A 19 -7.19 6.23 20.12
N ILE A 20 -5.91 6.43 19.78
CA ILE A 20 -4.79 5.77 20.48
C ILE A 20 -4.72 6.21 21.94
N LYS A 21 -4.88 7.51 22.24
CA LYS A 21 -4.87 8.02 23.60
C LYS A 21 -5.96 7.39 24.44
N THR A 22 -7.18 7.34 23.92
CA THR A 22 -8.32 6.71 24.60
C THR A 22 -8.05 5.22 24.84
N HIS A 23 -7.56 4.52 23.84
CA HIS A 23 -7.29 3.09 23.91
C HIS A 23 -6.16 2.75 24.90
N GLN A 24 -5.12 3.57 24.95
CA GLN A 24 -3.95 3.39 25.84
C GLN A 24 -4.06 4.14 27.17
N ARG A 25 -5.14 4.89 27.41
CA ARG A 25 -5.35 5.72 28.61
C ARG A 25 -4.21 6.73 28.82
N ILE A 26 -3.83 7.41 27.75
CA ILE A 26 -2.80 8.46 27.77
C ILE A 26 -3.50 9.81 27.92
N ASP A 27 -3.27 10.51 29.02
CA ASP A 27 -3.92 11.80 29.30
C ASP A 27 -3.04 13.02 28.94
N SER A 28 -1.76 12.78 28.55
CA SER A 28 -0.82 13.85 28.21
C SER A 28 -1.04 14.40 26.80
N VAL A 29 -1.04 15.72 26.65
CA VAL A 29 -1.08 16.42 25.37
C VAL A 29 0.32 16.54 24.74
N GLU A 30 1.37 16.50 25.58
CA GLU A 30 2.76 16.66 25.14
C GLU A 30 3.26 15.51 24.25
N GLU A 31 2.51 14.40 24.19
CA GLU A 31 2.85 13.22 23.41
C GLU A 31 2.18 13.18 22.04
N ASP A 32 1.30 14.13 21.70
CA ASP A 32 0.47 14.06 20.48
C ASP A 32 1.32 13.99 19.20
N GLU A 33 2.36 14.81 19.08
CA GLU A 33 3.26 14.78 17.90
C GLU A 33 3.99 13.44 17.76
N ASN A 34 4.37 12.84 18.87
CA ASN A 34 5.02 11.53 18.90
C ASN A 34 4.03 10.43 18.51
N ILE A 35 2.77 10.51 19.00
CA ILE A 35 1.72 9.54 18.65
C ILE A 35 1.43 9.59 17.16
N ASP A 36 1.30 10.77 16.55
CA ASP A 36 1.08 10.93 15.12
C ASP A 36 2.24 10.37 14.28
N LEU A 37 3.48 10.53 14.77
CA LEU A 37 4.65 9.94 14.13
C LEU A 37 4.61 8.41 14.21
N PHE A 38 4.23 7.83 15.35
CA PHE A 38 4.10 6.38 15.53
C PHE A 38 2.96 5.81 14.69
N ILE A 39 1.83 6.51 14.56
CA ILE A 39 0.73 6.11 13.66
C ILE A 39 1.25 5.96 12.23
N ARG A 40 1.95 6.98 11.71
CA ARG A 40 2.53 6.95 10.35
C ARG A 40 3.55 5.83 10.16
N TRP A 41 4.41 5.58 11.14
CA TRP A 41 5.39 4.50 11.07
C TRP A 41 4.74 3.11 11.16
N ALA A 42 3.76 2.95 12.06
CA ALA A 42 3.02 1.71 12.20
C ALA A 42 2.27 1.37 10.92
N ARG A 43 1.55 2.35 10.34
CA ARG A 43 0.86 2.19 9.05
C ARG A 43 1.83 1.73 7.95
N LYS A 44 2.94 2.43 7.77
CA LYS A 44 3.95 2.07 6.76
C LYS A 44 4.52 0.67 6.98
N SER A 45 4.69 0.25 8.25
CA SER A 45 5.16 -1.09 8.57
C SER A 45 4.13 -2.14 8.18
N VAL A 46 2.86 -1.93 8.54
CA VAL A 46 1.76 -2.85 8.20
C VAL A 46 1.56 -2.94 6.69
N GLU A 47 1.53 -1.80 5.99
CA GLU A 47 1.43 -1.76 4.53
C GLU A 47 2.54 -2.57 3.84
N LYS A 48 3.77 -2.46 4.38
CA LYS A 48 4.92 -3.21 3.86
C LYS A 48 4.79 -4.71 4.14
N ASP A 49 4.44 -5.08 5.39
CA ASP A 49 4.43 -6.46 5.84
C ASP A 49 3.26 -7.25 5.22
N ALA A 50 2.12 -6.57 4.97
CA ALA A 50 0.94 -7.17 4.35
C ALA A 50 0.81 -6.95 2.83
N SER A 51 1.71 -6.16 2.23
CA SER A 51 1.66 -5.77 0.80
C SER A 51 0.34 -5.12 0.37
N ILE A 52 -0.24 -4.30 1.25
CA ILE A 52 -1.52 -3.58 1.05
C ILE A 52 -1.30 -2.08 1.12
N THR A 53 -2.35 -1.30 0.85
CA THR A 53 -2.39 0.13 1.18
C THR A 53 -3.52 0.45 2.15
N LEU A 54 -3.25 1.31 3.13
CA LEU A 54 -4.21 1.78 4.12
C LEU A 54 -4.64 3.23 3.89
N VAL A 55 -4.04 3.87 2.91
CA VAL A 55 -4.36 5.24 2.49
C VAL A 55 -4.36 5.30 0.98
N GLU A 56 -5.22 6.15 0.43
CA GLU A 56 -5.14 6.41 -1.02
C GLU A 56 -3.78 6.98 -1.37
N LYS A 57 -3.19 6.49 -2.46
CA LYS A 57 -1.91 6.99 -2.96
C LYS A 57 -1.81 6.81 -4.47
N ASP A 58 -1.17 7.77 -5.11
CA ASP A 58 -0.81 7.66 -6.52
C ASP A 58 0.45 6.78 -6.62
N VAL A 59 0.36 5.75 -7.43
CA VAL A 59 1.43 4.77 -7.63
C VAL A 59 1.91 4.85 -9.06
N ARG A 60 3.22 4.96 -9.23
CA ARG A 60 3.88 4.84 -10.53
C ARG A 60 4.76 3.60 -10.53
N MET A 61 4.59 2.76 -11.54
CA MET A 61 5.41 1.56 -11.76
C MET A 61 6.10 1.67 -13.11
N GLY A 62 7.36 1.19 -13.18
CA GLY A 62 8.12 1.11 -14.41
C GLY A 62 8.55 -0.32 -14.70
N PHE A 63 8.46 -0.73 -15.96
CA PHE A 63 8.90 -2.03 -16.47
C PHE A 63 9.86 -1.82 -17.64
N VAL A 64 10.92 -2.60 -17.69
CA VAL A 64 11.95 -2.49 -18.73
C VAL A 64 11.59 -3.29 -20.00
N GLU A 65 10.73 -4.29 -19.86
CA GLU A 65 10.37 -5.21 -20.94
C GLU A 65 8.85 -5.35 -21.02
N PRO A 66 8.29 -5.47 -22.23
CA PRO A 66 6.89 -5.80 -22.43
C PRO A 66 6.52 -7.14 -21.77
N GLN A 67 5.37 -7.17 -21.14
CA GLN A 67 4.82 -8.35 -20.47
C GLN A 67 3.38 -8.59 -20.94
N GLU A 68 2.91 -9.82 -20.84
CA GLU A 68 1.52 -10.16 -21.13
C GLU A 68 0.58 -9.57 -20.07
N ARG A 69 1.02 -9.58 -18.80
CA ARG A 69 0.30 -9.05 -17.64
C ARG A 69 1.23 -8.21 -16.78
N TYR A 70 0.78 -7.03 -16.40
CA TYR A 70 1.50 -6.11 -15.52
C TYR A 70 0.86 -6.14 -14.15
N TYR A 71 1.40 -6.92 -13.24
CA TYR A 71 0.87 -7.05 -11.90
C TYR A 71 1.09 -5.78 -11.10
N LEU A 72 -0.01 -5.28 -10.49
CA LEU A 72 0.01 -4.09 -9.64
C LEU A 72 0.51 -4.45 -8.24
N LYS A 73 1.20 -3.52 -7.63
CA LYS A 73 1.78 -3.73 -6.29
C LYS A 73 0.74 -3.66 -5.19
N TYR A 74 -0.25 -2.80 -5.35
CA TYR A 74 -1.33 -2.58 -4.40
C TYR A 74 -2.66 -2.71 -5.09
N ASP A 75 -3.68 -3.02 -4.29
CA ASP A 75 -5.04 -3.08 -4.79
C ASP A 75 -5.52 -1.74 -5.33
N THR A 76 -6.39 -1.80 -6.30
CA THR A 76 -7.05 -0.66 -6.90
C THR A 76 -8.50 -1.02 -7.21
N GLN A 77 -9.35 -0.01 -7.38
CA GLN A 77 -10.75 -0.22 -7.78
C GLN A 77 -10.85 -0.21 -9.30
N GLU A 78 -11.85 -0.90 -9.83
CA GLU A 78 -12.16 -0.95 -11.26
C GLU A 78 -12.38 0.44 -11.87
N SER A 79 -12.91 1.38 -11.07
CA SER A 79 -13.12 2.78 -11.47
C SER A 79 -11.86 3.65 -11.42
N SER A 80 -10.74 3.12 -10.94
CA SER A 80 -9.49 3.87 -10.89
C SER A 80 -8.96 4.16 -12.28
N VAL A 81 -8.59 5.42 -12.51
CA VAL A 81 -7.88 5.79 -13.74
C VAL A 81 -6.51 5.14 -13.72
N CYS A 82 -6.27 4.29 -14.69
CA CYS A 82 -4.98 3.67 -14.90
C CYS A 82 -4.39 4.26 -16.19
N ASN A 83 -3.36 5.09 -16.07
CA ASN A 83 -2.64 5.63 -17.21
C ASN A 83 -1.51 4.67 -17.58
N PHE A 84 -1.55 4.19 -18.80
CA PHE A 84 -0.54 3.31 -19.33
C PHE A 84 0.19 4.00 -20.48
N SER A 85 1.51 4.08 -20.39
CA SER A 85 2.33 4.67 -21.44
C SER A 85 3.63 3.89 -21.61
N TYR A 86 4.28 4.06 -22.74
CA TYR A 86 5.63 3.55 -22.94
C TYR A 86 6.54 4.60 -23.59
N ILE A 87 7.83 4.42 -23.42
CA ILE A 87 8.87 5.23 -24.09
C ILE A 87 9.38 4.43 -25.29
N ASP A 88 9.31 5.03 -26.46
CA ASP A 88 9.83 4.43 -27.69
C ASP A 88 11.36 4.58 -27.82
N ILE A 89 11.91 4.12 -28.96
CA ILE A 89 13.35 4.19 -29.23
C ILE A 89 13.84 5.62 -29.45
N ASP A 90 12.96 6.55 -29.77
CA ASP A 90 13.26 7.97 -30.03
C ASP A 90 13.00 8.84 -28.78
N ASP A 91 12.80 8.21 -27.61
CA ASP A 91 12.53 8.84 -26.32
C ASP A 91 11.17 9.59 -26.25
N ASN A 92 10.21 9.28 -27.14
CA ASN A 92 8.86 9.81 -27.07
C ASN A 92 8.02 8.99 -26.10
N THR A 93 7.19 9.68 -25.29
CA THR A 93 6.17 9.01 -24.46
C THR A 93 4.89 8.82 -25.26
N ILE A 94 4.44 7.59 -25.39
CA ILE A 94 3.22 7.21 -26.13
C ILE A 94 2.22 6.64 -25.14
N GLU A 95 1.06 7.27 -25.03
CA GLU A 95 -0.04 6.80 -24.20
C GLU A 95 -0.83 5.71 -24.92
N LEU A 96 -1.19 4.66 -24.18
CA LEU A 96 -2.04 3.58 -24.65
C LEU A 96 -3.42 3.71 -24.04
N THR A 97 -4.43 3.70 -24.90
CA THR A 97 -5.84 3.77 -24.51
C THR A 97 -6.52 2.40 -24.49
N ASN A 98 -5.90 1.39 -25.10
CA ASN A 98 -6.43 0.03 -25.17
C ASN A 98 -5.82 -0.84 -24.06
N THR A 99 -6.21 -0.54 -22.82
CA THR A 99 -5.74 -1.23 -21.62
C THR A 99 -6.93 -1.76 -20.83
N GLU A 100 -6.81 -2.98 -20.31
CA GLU A 100 -7.81 -3.61 -19.46
C GLU A 100 -7.26 -3.82 -18.06
N LEU A 101 -7.91 -3.22 -17.06
CA LEU A 101 -7.60 -3.40 -15.65
C LEU A 101 -8.43 -4.55 -15.09
N HIS A 102 -7.79 -5.54 -14.52
CA HIS A 102 -8.40 -6.69 -13.86
C HIS A 102 -8.24 -6.58 -12.34
N THR A 103 -9.37 -6.47 -11.64
CA THR A 103 -9.46 -6.32 -10.18
C THR A 103 -10.16 -7.48 -9.48
N ASP A 104 -10.67 -8.43 -10.25
CA ASP A 104 -11.35 -9.63 -9.78
C ASP A 104 -10.41 -10.77 -9.38
N GLU A 105 -9.15 -10.68 -9.79
CA GLU A 105 -8.07 -11.61 -9.41
C GLU A 105 -7.00 -10.87 -8.60
N LEU A 106 -6.48 -11.51 -7.56
CA LEU A 106 -5.36 -10.97 -6.78
C LEU A 106 -4.05 -11.70 -7.13
N PRO A 107 -2.95 -10.97 -7.31
CA PRO A 107 -2.86 -9.50 -7.35
C PRO A 107 -3.51 -8.91 -8.60
N ASN A 108 -4.08 -7.71 -8.46
CA ASN A 108 -4.64 -6.96 -9.59
C ASN A 108 -3.61 -6.77 -10.69
N TYR A 109 -4.03 -6.77 -11.93
CA TYR A 109 -3.12 -6.61 -13.07
C TYR A 109 -3.75 -5.82 -14.22
N VAL A 110 -2.89 -5.28 -15.08
CA VAL A 110 -3.28 -4.61 -16.32
C VAL A 110 -2.79 -5.42 -17.52
N ILE A 111 -3.67 -5.59 -18.51
CA ILE A 111 -3.31 -6.05 -19.83
C ILE A 111 -3.26 -4.83 -20.74
N ALA A 112 -2.17 -4.68 -21.47
CA ALA A 112 -2.04 -3.66 -22.51
C ALA A 112 -1.80 -4.35 -23.84
N ALA A 113 -2.76 -4.23 -24.75
CA ALA A 113 -2.55 -4.60 -26.13
C ALA A 113 -1.61 -3.57 -26.79
N ASP A 114 -0.85 -4.02 -27.78
CA ASP A 114 -0.06 -3.13 -28.65
C ASP A 114 1.18 -2.46 -28.04
N VAL A 115 1.75 -2.99 -26.94
CA VAL A 115 3.07 -2.56 -26.49
C VAL A 115 4.14 -3.14 -27.42
N PRO A 116 4.88 -2.31 -28.17
CA PRO A 116 5.90 -2.82 -29.09
C PRO A 116 7.08 -3.43 -28.33
N VAL A 117 7.66 -4.49 -28.85
CA VAL A 117 8.86 -5.13 -28.27
C VAL A 117 10.08 -4.19 -28.22
N THR A 118 10.03 -3.09 -28.97
CA THR A 118 11.05 -2.04 -28.99
C THR A 118 10.84 -0.97 -27.92
N ALA A 119 9.78 -1.06 -27.10
CA ALA A 119 9.58 -0.15 -25.97
C ALA A 119 10.75 -0.26 -25.00
N ARG A 120 11.32 0.90 -24.61
CA ARG A 120 12.47 0.99 -23.70
C ARG A 120 12.07 0.98 -22.24
N GLU A 121 10.92 1.57 -21.96
CA GLU A 121 10.34 1.64 -20.63
C GLU A 121 8.82 1.69 -20.73
N ILE A 122 8.15 0.96 -19.88
CA ILE A 122 6.70 0.95 -19.79
C ILE A 122 6.33 1.53 -18.42
N LYS A 123 5.40 2.49 -18.41
CA LYS A 123 4.95 3.21 -17.21
C LYS A 123 3.47 2.97 -16.99
N ILE A 124 3.15 2.60 -15.75
CA ILE A 124 1.77 2.45 -15.28
C ILE A 124 1.59 3.39 -14.11
N GLU A 125 0.63 4.30 -14.22
CA GLU A 125 0.24 5.22 -13.15
C GLU A 125 -1.20 4.92 -12.76
N TYR A 126 -1.43 4.62 -11.50
CA TYR A 126 -2.76 4.29 -10.98
C TYR A 126 -2.93 4.78 -9.55
N LYS A 127 -4.18 4.87 -9.13
CA LYS A 127 -4.51 5.19 -7.75
C LYS A 127 -4.75 3.90 -6.96
N ALA A 128 -3.89 3.64 -5.99
CA ALA A 128 -4.11 2.55 -5.04
C ALA A 128 -5.22 2.96 -4.05
N THR A 129 -6.11 2.02 -3.76
CA THR A 129 -7.24 2.25 -2.87
C THR A 129 -6.95 1.78 -1.45
N GLN A 130 -7.64 2.39 -0.51
CA GLN A 130 -7.58 2.01 0.89
C GLN A 130 -8.28 0.68 1.09
N SER A 131 -7.65 -0.23 1.85
CA SER A 131 -8.33 -1.41 2.37
C SER A 131 -9.25 -1.03 3.53
N GLU A 132 -10.52 -1.46 3.48
CA GLU A 132 -11.51 -1.19 4.52
C GLU A 132 -11.58 -2.30 5.60
N ASP A 133 -10.72 -3.31 5.54
CA ASP A 133 -10.75 -4.45 6.45
C ASP A 133 -10.40 -4.07 7.90
N ASN A 134 -11.34 -4.24 8.81
CA ASN A 134 -11.15 -4.00 10.26
C ASN A 134 -9.94 -4.69 10.89
N PRO A 135 -9.56 -5.95 10.54
CA PRO A 135 -8.37 -6.59 11.10
C PRO A 135 -7.08 -5.83 10.85
N ILE A 136 -6.99 -5.09 9.75
CA ILE A 136 -5.82 -4.30 9.36
C ILE A 136 -5.63 -3.11 10.30
N ILE A 137 -6.73 -2.44 10.66
CA ILE A 137 -6.70 -1.34 11.64
C ILE A 137 -6.19 -1.86 12.98
N LEU A 138 -6.64 -3.03 13.41
CA LEU A 138 -6.16 -3.67 14.63
C LEU A 138 -4.65 -3.97 14.56
N ALA A 139 -4.13 -4.43 13.41
CA ALA A 139 -2.69 -4.64 13.24
C ALA A 139 -1.90 -3.32 13.38
N VAL A 140 -2.42 -2.20 12.87
CA VAL A 140 -1.80 -0.88 13.06
C VAL A 140 -1.78 -0.51 14.55
N VAL A 141 -2.89 -0.70 15.27
CA VAL A 141 -2.99 -0.43 16.70
C VAL A 141 -1.98 -1.26 17.49
N GLU A 142 -1.90 -2.56 17.23
CA GLU A 142 -0.94 -3.45 17.91
C GLU A 142 0.51 -3.03 17.61
N ARG A 143 0.79 -2.60 16.39
CA ARG A 143 2.11 -2.10 16.03
C ARG A 143 2.47 -0.82 16.78
N ILE A 144 1.51 0.08 16.97
CA ILE A 144 1.69 1.30 17.78
C ILE A 144 1.95 0.94 19.25
N ILE A 145 1.19 -0.01 19.80
CA ILE A 145 1.37 -0.50 21.18
C ILE A 145 2.79 -1.05 21.38
N MET A 146 3.31 -1.79 20.40
CA MET A 146 4.69 -2.28 20.43
C MET A 146 5.71 -1.13 20.48
N MET A 147 5.45 -0.03 19.79
CA MET A 147 6.34 1.14 19.77
C MET A 147 6.26 1.96 21.06
N LEU A 148 5.06 2.18 21.59
CA LEU A 148 4.81 3.00 22.77
C LEU A 148 5.12 2.29 24.09
N SER A 149 4.99 0.96 24.16
CA SER A 149 5.10 0.24 25.41
C SER A 149 6.55 0.04 25.87
N TYR A 150 6.84 0.40 27.11
CA TYR A 150 8.08 0.05 27.81
C TYR A 150 7.98 -1.32 28.50
N ASN A 151 6.78 -1.88 28.65
CA ASN A 151 6.56 -3.16 29.32
C ASN A 151 6.81 -4.33 28.36
N VAL A 152 7.80 -5.16 28.67
CA VAL A 152 8.20 -6.32 27.83
C VAL A 152 7.07 -7.32 27.62
N LYS A 153 6.21 -7.55 28.64
CA LYS A 153 5.08 -8.47 28.51
C LYS A 153 4.02 -7.93 27.55
N VAL A 154 3.72 -6.62 27.64
CA VAL A 154 2.78 -5.96 26.72
C VAL A 154 3.33 -5.97 25.30
N LYS A 155 4.62 -5.66 25.12
CA LYS A 155 5.27 -5.76 23.80
C LYS A 155 5.17 -7.15 23.20
N LYS A 156 5.40 -8.19 24.00
CA LYS A 156 5.35 -9.57 23.54
C LYS A 156 3.93 -9.95 23.11
N ALA A 157 2.93 -9.63 23.91
CA ALA A 157 1.52 -9.90 23.57
C ALA A 157 1.10 -9.15 22.29
N ALA A 158 1.44 -7.87 22.16
CA ALA A 158 1.17 -7.08 20.98
C ALA A 158 1.88 -7.65 19.74
N ALA A 159 3.11 -8.16 19.87
CA ALA A 159 3.84 -8.77 18.78
C ALA A 159 3.20 -10.11 18.32
N GLU A 160 2.67 -10.89 19.23
CA GLU A 160 1.95 -12.15 18.91
C GLU A 160 0.63 -11.84 18.19
N SER A 161 -0.15 -10.87 18.67
CA SER A 161 -1.37 -10.39 18.01
C SER A 161 -1.07 -9.82 16.62
N TYR A 162 -0.07 -8.97 16.51
CA TYR A 162 0.36 -8.40 15.22
C TYR A 162 0.70 -9.48 14.20
N LYS A 163 1.53 -10.45 14.60
CA LYS A 163 1.90 -11.58 13.75
C LYS A 163 0.67 -12.34 13.27
N TYR A 164 -0.28 -12.63 14.18
CA TYR A 164 -1.53 -13.30 13.82
C TYR A 164 -2.32 -12.54 12.75
N PHE A 165 -2.44 -11.20 12.88
CA PHE A 165 -3.13 -10.38 11.88
C PHE A 165 -2.42 -10.40 10.53
N ILE A 166 -1.10 -10.25 10.49
CA ILE A 166 -0.32 -10.27 9.26
C ILE A 166 -0.41 -11.64 8.57
N ASP A 167 -0.26 -12.72 9.31
CA ASP A 167 -0.36 -14.09 8.77
C ASP A 167 -1.77 -14.35 8.20
N THR A 168 -2.83 -13.85 8.86
CA THR A 168 -4.21 -14.00 8.40
C THR A 168 -4.47 -13.20 7.11
N MET A 169 -3.90 -12.01 6.99
CA MET A 169 -4.00 -11.20 5.78
C MET A 169 -3.18 -11.78 4.63
N GLY A 170 -1.95 -12.21 4.92
CA GLY A 170 -1.06 -12.77 3.90
C GLY A 170 -1.64 -14.02 3.21
N THR A 171 -2.42 -14.83 3.93
CA THR A 171 -3.08 -16.00 3.34
C THR A 171 -4.22 -15.63 2.37
N LYS A 172 -4.79 -14.43 2.46
CA LYS A 172 -5.81 -13.95 1.51
C LYS A 172 -5.21 -13.50 0.17
N PHE A 173 -3.94 -13.10 0.14
CA PHE A 173 -3.30 -12.54 -1.05
C PHE A 173 -2.43 -13.54 -1.83
N PHE A 174 -2.17 -14.73 -1.30
CA PHE A 174 -1.30 -15.74 -1.91
C PHE A 174 -1.98 -17.10 -2.16
N ASN A 175 -3.30 -17.21 -1.99
CA ASN A 175 -4.13 -18.34 -2.37
C ASN A 175 -5.07 -17.97 -3.51
#